data_01f9d064f3f51623eae82e393dde26cb
#
_entry.id   01f9d064f3f51623eae82e393dde26cb
#
_cell.length_a   1.000
_cell.length_b   1.000
_cell.length_c   1.000
_cell.angle_alpha   90.00
_cell.angle_beta   90.00
_cell.angle_gamma   90.00
#
_symmetry.space_group_name_H-M   'P 1'
#
loop_
_entity.id
_entity.type
_entity.pdbx_description
1 polymer ?
#
loop_
_entity_poly.entity_id
_entity_poly.type
_entity_poly.pdbx_seq_one_letter_code
_entity_poly.pdbx_strand_id
1 'polypeptide(L)'
;MANLSQIKREKMLRFLETLKEQHSDDESLIALNQIEKELTSKKYGLVWEEHEEEVDVKMQTHIPVFTEDEGREIVGNPESEDYNFLLEGDNLHSLKLLEKTHKGKIDVIYIDPPYNTGNKDFVYDDLKIGDDDGYRHSKWISFMKSRLVVAKRVLKEHGIILISIDDNEVAQLKMLSSEIFGENNYVGTIVWKKKTNGNNMGWLPPVHDYILCYAKNIEQIYDIGLEVGEEEIAKRYSNPDDDPRGPWTTSDLSANHVGPSFAIHNPKTGQIFYPPEGRYWVFNEKEVIKRIEDGRIIFGKSGTARPVQKVFAKERIIGKRKVESWWDDCALNSDATKELKSIFGIAKVFTHPKPSKLIKRLLEMSCDKNAIVLDFFAGSGTTAQAVLELNQ
;
A
#
# COMPACT_ATOMS: atom_id res chain seq x y z
N MET A 1 10.17 37.05 1.79
CA MET A 1 9.39 37.85 0.82
C MET A 1 7.99 37.29 0.78
N ALA A 2 6.95 38.13 0.98
CA ALA A 2 5.57 37.68 0.84
C ALA A 2 5.28 37.35 -0.63
N ASN A 3 4.66 36.20 -0.89
CA ASN A 3 4.39 35.77 -2.24
C ASN A 3 3.23 36.60 -2.83
N LEU A 4 3.23 36.79 -4.16
CA LEU A 4 2.28 37.63 -4.87
C LEU A 4 0.80 37.24 -4.60
N SER A 5 0.56 35.94 -4.39
CA SER A 5 -0.78 35.40 -4.08
C SER A 5 -1.24 35.78 -2.68
N GLN A 6 -0.33 35.84 -1.70
CA GLN A 6 -0.65 36.32 -0.35
C GLN A 6 -1.05 37.79 -0.37
N ILE A 7 -0.28 38.62 -1.07
CA ILE A 7 -0.57 40.05 -1.18
C ILE A 7 -1.94 40.30 -1.86
N LYS A 8 -2.25 39.56 -2.92
CA LYS A 8 -3.58 39.66 -3.60
C LYS A 8 -4.68 39.21 -2.68
N ARG A 9 -4.50 38.11 -1.94
CA ARG A 9 -5.49 37.58 -0.99
C ARG A 9 -5.79 38.58 0.14
N GLU A 10 -4.76 39.14 0.75
CA GLU A 10 -4.91 40.16 1.80
C GLU A 10 -5.68 41.39 1.32
N LYS A 11 -5.45 41.83 0.07
CA LYS A 11 -6.23 42.94 -0.54
C LYS A 11 -7.70 42.58 -0.69
N MET A 12 -7.99 41.33 -1.15
CA MET A 12 -9.37 40.86 -1.31
C MET A 12 -10.09 40.73 0.04
N LEU A 13 -9.41 40.21 1.06
CA LEU A 13 -9.99 40.09 2.41
C LEU A 13 -10.32 41.46 3.01
N ARG A 14 -9.44 42.44 2.90
CA ARG A 14 -9.71 43.80 3.36
C ARG A 14 -10.91 44.44 2.64
N PHE A 15 -11.05 44.17 1.34
CA PHE A 15 -12.22 44.65 0.59
C PHE A 15 -13.51 43.96 1.03
N LEU A 16 -13.45 42.65 1.32
CA LEU A 16 -14.58 41.90 1.89
C LEU A 16 -15.03 42.45 3.26
N GLU A 17 -14.08 42.78 4.14
CA GLU A 17 -14.38 43.41 5.43
C GLU A 17 -15.17 44.72 5.23
N THR A 18 -14.74 45.58 4.27
CA THR A 18 -15.45 46.80 3.93
C THR A 18 -16.87 46.55 3.40
N LEU A 19 -17.05 45.47 2.59
CA LEU A 19 -18.38 45.10 2.11
C LEU A 19 -19.29 44.59 3.23
N LYS A 20 -18.77 43.82 4.19
CA LYS A 20 -19.53 43.35 5.35
C LYS A 20 -19.99 44.48 6.24
N GLU A 21 -19.23 45.58 6.36
CA GLU A 21 -19.64 46.77 7.09
C GLU A 21 -20.76 47.54 6.38
N GLN A 22 -20.86 47.44 5.05
CA GLN A 22 -21.86 48.13 4.22
C GLN A 22 -23.17 47.35 4.08
N HIS A 23 -23.17 46.06 4.31
CA HIS A 23 -24.31 45.16 4.18
C HIS A 23 -24.66 44.54 5.53
N SER A 24 -25.87 44.73 5.99
CA SER A 24 -26.35 44.23 7.29
C SER A 24 -27.46 43.19 7.18
N ASP A 25 -27.83 42.80 5.97
CA ASP A 25 -28.84 41.79 5.74
C ASP A 25 -28.17 40.36 5.79
N ASP A 26 -28.95 39.43 6.33
CA ASP A 26 -28.45 38.04 6.57
C ASP A 26 -27.99 37.36 5.29
N GLU A 27 -28.68 37.55 4.15
CA GLU A 27 -28.36 36.89 2.88
C GLU A 27 -27.02 37.37 2.33
N SER A 28 -26.78 38.70 2.34
CA SER A 28 -25.50 39.28 1.93
C SER A 28 -24.35 38.85 2.85
N LEU A 29 -24.57 38.81 4.17
CA LEU A 29 -23.57 38.40 5.14
C LEU A 29 -23.19 36.92 4.97
N ILE A 30 -24.16 36.03 4.71
CA ILE A 30 -23.91 34.62 4.43
C ILE A 30 -23.05 34.47 3.16
N ALA A 31 -23.41 35.18 2.08
CA ALA A 31 -22.65 35.13 0.82
C ALA A 31 -21.21 35.66 1.00
N LEU A 32 -21.02 36.80 1.69
CA LEU A 32 -19.70 37.36 1.97
C LEU A 32 -18.84 36.44 2.85
N ASN A 33 -19.46 35.80 3.86
CA ASN A 33 -18.76 34.79 4.68
C ASN A 33 -18.33 33.57 3.87
N GLN A 34 -19.15 33.13 2.91
CA GLN A 34 -18.79 32.05 2.00
C GLN A 34 -17.58 32.42 1.12
N ILE A 35 -17.60 33.66 0.55
CA ILE A 35 -16.46 34.16 -0.25
C ILE A 35 -15.20 34.27 0.60
N GLU A 36 -15.30 34.77 1.84
CA GLU A 36 -14.16 34.81 2.76
C GLU A 36 -13.60 33.43 3.05
N LYS A 37 -14.46 32.44 3.30
CA LYS A 37 -14.08 31.04 3.51
C LYS A 37 -13.32 30.49 2.31
N GLU A 38 -13.78 30.74 1.09
CA GLU A 38 -13.10 30.33 -0.15
C GLU A 38 -11.75 31.04 -0.34
N LEU A 39 -11.64 32.31 0.00
CA LEU A 39 -10.39 33.08 -0.07
C LEU A 39 -9.38 32.69 1.00
N THR A 40 -9.84 32.28 2.18
CA THR A 40 -8.99 31.86 3.31
C THR A 40 -8.65 30.39 3.29
N SER A 41 -9.39 29.57 2.52
CA SER A 41 -9.06 28.16 2.34
C SER A 41 -7.66 28.03 1.78
N LYS A 42 -6.82 27.16 2.40
CA LYS A 42 -5.47 26.90 1.93
C LYS A 42 -5.54 26.23 0.56
N LYS A 43 -5.16 26.95 -0.49
CA LYS A 43 -4.99 26.37 -1.84
C LYS A 43 -3.55 25.84 -1.98
N TYR A 44 -3.28 24.73 -1.32
CA TYR A 44 -2.05 23.97 -1.46
C TYR A 44 -2.38 22.62 -2.06
N GLY A 45 -1.62 22.18 -3.05
CA GLY A 45 -1.78 20.86 -3.63
C GLY A 45 -2.82 20.82 -4.74
N LEU A 46 -3.65 19.79 -4.74
CA LEU A 46 -4.66 19.53 -5.77
C LEU A 46 -5.88 20.42 -5.58
N VAL A 47 -6.18 21.23 -6.60
CA VAL A 47 -7.39 22.07 -6.65
C VAL A 47 -8.24 21.60 -7.83
N TRP A 48 -9.49 21.27 -7.58
CA TRP A 48 -10.46 20.84 -8.59
C TRP A 48 -11.84 21.41 -8.32
N GLU A 49 -12.73 21.35 -9.30
CA GLU A 49 -14.13 21.65 -9.10
C GLU A 49 -14.83 20.47 -8.42
N GLU A 50 -15.43 20.67 -7.25
CA GLU A 50 -16.16 19.64 -6.54
C GLU A 50 -17.49 19.35 -7.25
N HIS A 51 -17.77 18.06 -7.44
CA HIS A 51 -19.02 17.56 -7.98
C HIS A 51 -19.68 16.66 -6.92
N GLU A 52 -20.96 16.88 -6.66
CA GLU A 52 -21.78 15.99 -5.83
C GLU A 52 -22.34 14.85 -6.69
N GLU A 53 -22.37 13.65 -6.14
CA GLU A 53 -23.07 12.51 -6.72
C GLU A 53 -24.54 12.47 -6.28
N GLU A 54 -25.43 11.92 -7.09
CA GLU A 54 -26.84 11.74 -6.71
C GLU A 54 -26.97 10.93 -5.40
N VAL A 55 -26.05 10.02 -5.17
CA VAL A 55 -25.96 9.22 -3.94
C VAL A 55 -25.70 10.09 -2.71
N ASP A 56 -24.84 11.12 -2.79
CA ASP A 56 -24.62 12.07 -1.70
C ASP A 56 -25.88 12.90 -1.42
N VAL A 57 -26.57 13.34 -2.48
CA VAL A 57 -27.83 14.11 -2.38
C VAL A 57 -28.93 13.25 -1.74
N LYS A 58 -29.08 12.01 -2.15
CA LYS A 58 -30.06 11.08 -1.56
C LYS A 58 -29.82 10.84 -0.08
N MET A 59 -28.55 10.72 0.35
CA MET A 59 -28.21 10.51 1.76
C MET A 59 -28.54 11.71 2.67
N GLN A 60 -28.81 12.89 2.14
CA GLN A 60 -29.27 14.03 2.95
C GLN A 60 -30.67 13.83 3.51
N THR A 61 -31.50 13.04 2.82
CA THR A 61 -32.91 12.80 3.17
C THR A 61 -33.25 11.35 3.45
N HIS A 62 -32.39 10.40 3.05
CA HIS A 62 -32.59 8.96 3.19
C HIS A 62 -31.44 8.31 3.93
N ILE A 63 -31.74 7.34 4.76
CA ILE A 63 -30.73 6.52 5.46
C ILE A 63 -30.67 5.16 4.77
N PRO A 64 -29.51 4.76 4.21
CA PRO A 64 -29.33 3.42 3.67
C PRO A 64 -29.44 2.36 4.80
N VAL A 65 -29.89 1.17 4.46
CA VAL A 65 -29.94 0.02 5.38
C VAL A 65 -29.43 -1.23 4.65
N PHE A 66 -28.82 -2.14 5.38
CA PHE A 66 -28.53 -3.48 4.85
C PHE A 66 -29.78 -4.35 4.99
N THR A 67 -30.04 -5.15 3.97
CA THR A 67 -31.03 -6.24 3.98
C THR A 67 -30.29 -7.52 3.63
N GLU A 68 -30.55 -8.58 4.38
CA GLU A 68 -29.97 -9.89 4.11
C GLU A 68 -30.69 -10.58 2.96
N ASP A 69 -29.95 -11.20 2.05
CA ASP A 69 -30.45 -12.06 1.01
C ASP A 69 -30.16 -13.52 1.37
N GLU A 70 -31.07 -14.13 2.13
CA GLU A 70 -30.99 -15.52 2.59
C GLU A 70 -30.83 -16.51 1.42
N GLY A 71 -31.31 -16.17 0.23
CA GLY A 71 -31.19 -17.02 -0.97
C GLY A 71 -29.78 -17.09 -1.55
N ARG A 72 -28.86 -16.21 -1.11
CA ARG A 72 -27.48 -16.14 -1.57
C ARG A 72 -26.44 -16.45 -0.48
N GLU A 73 -26.91 -16.93 0.66
CA GLU A 73 -26.02 -17.38 1.73
C GLU A 73 -25.20 -18.59 1.27
N ILE A 74 -23.87 -18.50 1.42
CA ILE A 74 -22.95 -19.61 1.18
C ILE A 74 -22.56 -20.18 2.53
N VAL A 75 -23.22 -21.26 2.93
CA VAL A 75 -22.95 -21.93 4.20
C VAL A 75 -21.66 -22.77 4.07
N GLY A 76 -20.57 -22.28 4.68
CA GLY A 76 -19.33 -23.04 4.82
C GLY A 76 -19.34 -23.90 6.08
N ASN A 77 -18.84 -23.36 7.19
CA ASN A 77 -18.92 -23.99 8.50
C ASN A 77 -19.97 -23.26 9.36
N PRO A 78 -21.17 -23.83 9.56
CA PRO A 78 -22.25 -23.17 10.30
C PRO A 78 -21.95 -22.96 11.80
N GLU A 79 -20.90 -23.60 12.33
CA GLU A 79 -20.46 -23.42 13.72
C GLU A 79 -19.36 -22.36 13.86
N SER A 80 -18.86 -21.79 12.75
CA SER A 80 -17.86 -20.73 12.79
C SER A 80 -18.53 -19.40 13.09
N GLU A 81 -17.95 -18.65 14.03
CA GLU A 81 -18.31 -17.24 14.25
C GLU A 81 -17.66 -16.30 13.23
N ASP A 82 -16.72 -16.82 12.42
CA ASP A 82 -16.03 -16.08 11.37
C ASP A 82 -16.79 -16.18 10.05
N TYR A 83 -17.17 -15.05 9.49
CA TYR A 83 -17.88 -15.01 8.21
C TYR A 83 -17.42 -13.83 7.35
N ASN A 84 -17.55 -14.01 6.03
CA ASN A 84 -17.26 -13.01 5.04
C ASN A 84 -18.56 -12.42 4.50
N PHE A 85 -18.57 -11.13 4.20
CA PHE A 85 -19.74 -10.45 3.64
C PHE A 85 -19.49 -10.02 2.20
N LEU A 86 -20.48 -10.21 1.36
CA LEU A 86 -20.60 -9.52 0.09
C LEU A 86 -21.75 -8.51 0.22
N LEU A 87 -21.43 -7.23 0.07
CA LEU A 87 -22.40 -6.14 0.11
C LEU A 87 -22.67 -5.70 -1.33
N GLU A 88 -23.89 -5.93 -1.81
CA GLU A 88 -24.34 -5.57 -3.15
C GLU A 88 -25.05 -4.21 -3.11
N GLY A 89 -24.60 -3.25 -3.92
CA GLY A 89 -25.16 -1.91 -4.00
C GLY A 89 -24.11 -0.86 -4.26
N ASP A 90 -24.49 0.41 -4.13
CA ASP A 90 -23.55 1.52 -4.23
C ASP A 90 -22.53 1.47 -3.08
N ASN A 91 -21.24 1.56 -3.43
CA ASN A 91 -20.17 1.40 -2.46
C ASN A 91 -20.07 2.56 -1.46
N LEU A 92 -20.50 3.78 -1.81
CA LEU A 92 -20.48 4.90 -0.87
C LEU A 92 -21.57 4.72 0.21
N HIS A 93 -22.76 4.21 -0.18
CA HIS A 93 -23.80 3.84 0.78
C HIS A 93 -23.33 2.75 1.74
N SER A 94 -22.72 1.69 1.20
CA SER A 94 -22.17 0.58 1.98
C SER A 94 -21.06 1.04 2.93
N LEU A 95 -20.15 1.90 2.47
CA LEU A 95 -19.09 2.46 3.29
C LEU A 95 -19.64 3.33 4.44
N LYS A 96 -20.68 4.13 4.21
CA LYS A 96 -21.34 4.94 5.25
C LYS A 96 -22.00 4.09 6.33
N LEU A 97 -22.54 2.95 5.95
CA LEU A 97 -23.09 1.96 6.92
C LEU A 97 -21.95 1.28 7.69
N LEU A 98 -20.90 0.85 6.99
CA LEU A 98 -19.73 0.24 7.61
C LEU A 98 -19.01 1.22 8.57
N GLU A 99 -19.02 2.52 8.29
CA GLU A 99 -18.47 3.52 9.21
C GLU A 99 -19.14 3.46 10.59
N LYS A 100 -20.45 3.15 10.66
CA LYS A 100 -21.17 3.05 11.94
C LYS A 100 -20.79 1.78 12.73
N THR A 101 -20.54 0.68 12.04
CA THR A 101 -20.34 -0.66 12.65
C THR A 101 -18.87 -1.04 12.74
N HIS A 102 -18.04 -0.58 11.78
CA HIS A 102 -16.64 -0.99 11.59
C HIS A 102 -15.65 0.16 11.69
N LYS A 103 -16.00 1.28 12.30
CA LYS A 103 -15.06 2.40 12.52
C LYS A 103 -13.82 1.92 13.28
N GLY A 104 -12.64 2.10 12.68
CA GLY A 104 -11.37 1.72 13.27
C GLY A 104 -11.18 0.20 13.44
N LYS A 105 -11.83 -0.64 12.62
CA LYS A 105 -11.75 -2.11 12.73
C LYS A 105 -11.08 -2.80 11.55
N ILE A 106 -10.93 -2.13 10.41
CA ILE A 106 -10.36 -2.70 9.19
C ILE A 106 -8.83 -2.64 9.25
N ASP A 107 -8.17 -3.76 9.02
CA ASP A 107 -6.71 -3.84 8.99
C ASP A 107 -6.15 -3.42 7.63
N VAL A 108 -6.73 -3.93 6.54
CA VAL A 108 -6.28 -3.65 5.18
C VAL A 108 -7.46 -3.32 4.28
N ILE A 109 -7.31 -2.27 3.50
CA ILE A 109 -8.19 -1.96 2.38
C ILE A 109 -7.38 -2.16 1.10
N TYR A 110 -7.88 -3.01 0.20
CA TYR A 110 -7.44 -3.05 -1.19
C TYR A 110 -8.57 -2.60 -2.09
N ILE A 111 -8.27 -1.74 -3.06
CA ILE A 111 -9.24 -1.30 -4.05
C ILE A 111 -8.64 -1.20 -5.46
N ASP A 112 -9.47 -1.50 -6.43
CA ASP A 112 -9.22 -1.35 -7.86
C ASP A 112 -10.31 -0.45 -8.48
N PRO A 113 -10.23 0.89 -8.29
CA PRO A 113 -11.24 1.82 -8.75
C PRO A 113 -11.24 1.93 -10.30
N PRO A 114 -12.27 2.51 -10.92
CA PRO A 114 -12.22 2.82 -12.36
C PRO A 114 -11.05 3.75 -12.67
N TYR A 115 -10.30 3.46 -13.73
CA TYR A 115 -9.05 4.16 -14.08
C TYR A 115 -9.25 5.45 -14.87
N ASN A 116 -10.49 5.78 -15.21
CA ASN A 116 -10.86 6.98 -15.98
C ASN A 116 -10.13 7.09 -17.34
N THR A 117 -10.04 5.95 -18.03
CA THR A 117 -9.25 5.84 -19.29
C THR A 117 -9.85 6.62 -20.47
N GLY A 118 -11.03 7.23 -20.30
CA GLY A 118 -11.79 7.89 -21.38
C GLY A 118 -12.61 6.92 -22.26
N ASN A 119 -12.43 5.62 -22.10
CA ASN A 119 -13.18 4.60 -22.86
C ASN A 119 -14.58 4.32 -22.29
N LYS A 120 -15.17 5.28 -21.55
CA LYS A 120 -16.48 5.16 -20.88
C LYS A 120 -16.53 4.02 -19.86
N ASP A 121 -15.39 3.74 -19.22
CA ASP A 121 -15.21 2.77 -18.15
C ASP A 121 -15.53 3.36 -16.77
N PHE A 122 -15.62 4.67 -16.66
CA PHE A 122 -16.04 5.41 -15.48
C PHE A 122 -17.47 5.92 -15.64
N VAL A 123 -18.33 5.58 -14.68
CA VAL A 123 -19.72 6.01 -14.61
C VAL A 123 -19.85 6.98 -13.44
N TYR A 124 -20.40 8.15 -13.72
CA TYR A 124 -20.70 9.17 -12.73
C TYR A 124 -22.16 9.61 -12.92
N ASP A 125 -22.99 9.46 -11.89
CA ASP A 125 -24.44 9.73 -11.98
C ASP A 125 -25.13 9.08 -13.20
N ASP A 126 -24.91 7.76 -13.39
CA ASP A 126 -25.40 6.98 -14.52
C ASP A 126 -24.90 7.43 -15.91
N LEU A 127 -24.02 8.43 -15.97
CA LEU A 127 -23.40 8.91 -17.20
C LEU A 127 -21.99 8.31 -17.36
N LYS A 128 -21.74 7.72 -18.51
CA LYS A 128 -20.39 7.26 -18.87
C LYS A 128 -19.53 8.46 -19.27
N ILE A 129 -18.45 8.68 -18.51
CA ILE A 129 -17.52 9.77 -18.73
C ILE A 129 -16.56 9.39 -19.89
N GLY A 130 -16.46 10.23 -20.89
CA GLY A 130 -15.59 10.05 -22.06
C GLY A 130 -14.43 11.06 -22.09
N ASP A 131 -13.55 10.93 -23.06
CA ASP A 131 -12.39 11.83 -23.27
C ASP A 131 -12.76 13.27 -23.58
N ASP A 132 -13.96 13.49 -24.09
CA ASP A 132 -14.53 14.80 -24.44
C ASP A 132 -15.08 15.58 -23.22
N ASP A 133 -15.16 14.94 -22.05
CA ASP A 133 -15.58 15.61 -20.82
C ASP A 133 -14.41 16.41 -20.22
N GLY A 134 -14.48 17.73 -20.31
CA GLY A 134 -13.47 18.65 -19.77
C GLY A 134 -13.30 18.59 -18.25
N TYR A 135 -14.27 18.01 -17.51
CA TYR A 135 -14.27 17.86 -16.06
C TYR A 135 -14.04 16.43 -15.58
N ARG A 136 -13.65 15.51 -16.47
CA ARG A 136 -13.50 14.08 -16.15
C ARG A 136 -12.62 13.83 -14.92
N HIS A 137 -11.50 14.52 -14.80
CA HIS A 137 -10.59 14.39 -13.66
C HIS A 137 -11.20 14.95 -12.38
N SER A 138 -11.88 16.09 -12.44
CA SER A 138 -12.56 16.71 -11.28
C SER A 138 -13.70 15.83 -10.75
N LYS A 139 -14.49 15.23 -11.65
CA LYS A 139 -15.55 14.27 -11.30
C LYS A 139 -14.95 13.01 -10.65
N TRP A 140 -13.90 12.47 -11.23
CA TRP A 140 -13.23 11.29 -10.69
C TRP A 140 -12.60 11.53 -9.31
N ILE A 141 -11.96 12.70 -9.13
CA ILE A 141 -11.39 13.08 -7.83
C ILE A 141 -12.51 13.23 -6.78
N SER A 142 -13.63 13.86 -7.12
CA SER A 142 -14.78 14.03 -6.22
C SER A 142 -15.37 12.68 -5.81
N PHE A 143 -15.56 11.78 -6.78
CA PHE A 143 -15.97 10.39 -6.58
C PHE A 143 -15.04 9.63 -5.63
N MET A 144 -13.73 9.72 -5.83
CA MET A 144 -12.74 9.03 -4.99
C MET A 144 -12.63 9.68 -3.61
N LYS A 145 -12.72 11.02 -3.50
CA LYS A 145 -12.63 11.75 -2.23
C LYS A 145 -13.66 11.27 -1.23
N SER A 146 -14.94 11.22 -1.61
CA SER A 146 -16.04 10.80 -0.75
C SER A 146 -15.77 9.42 -0.15
N ARG A 147 -15.27 8.49 -0.94
CA ARG A 147 -14.98 7.11 -0.56
C ARG A 147 -13.72 6.98 0.31
N LEU A 148 -12.63 7.63 -0.08
CA LEU A 148 -11.35 7.58 0.65
C LEU A 148 -11.43 8.23 2.04
N VAL A 149 -12.24 9.29 2.20
CA VAL A 149 -12.50 9.90 3.51
C VAL A 149 -13.14 8.90 4.47
N VAL A 150 -14.12 8.12 4.02
CA VAL A 150 -14.75 7.08 4.84
C VAL A 150 -13.80 5.91 5.05
N ALA A 151 -13.09 5.50 4.00
CA ALA A 151 -12.09 4.43 4.08
C ALA A 151 -11.06 4.68 5.19
N LYS A 152 -10.53 5.91 5.29
CA LYS A 152 -9.63 6.29 6.39
C LYS A 152 -10.26 6.11 7.78
N ARG A 153 -11.56 6.39 7.93
CA ARG A 153 -12.26 6.30 9.23
C ARG A 153 -12.50 4.87 9.67
N VAL A 154 -12.72 3.94 8.73
CA VAL A 154 -12.92 2.52 9.05
C VAL A 154 -11.60 1.78 9.31
N LEU A 155 -10.46 2.28 8.80
CA LEU A 155 -9.14 1.72 9.07
C LEU A 155 -8.76 1.81 10.55
N LYS A 156 -8.10 0.76 11.06
CA LYS A 156 -7.37 0.78 12.34
C LYS A 156 -6.21 1.79 12.27
N GLU A 157 -5.67 2.18 13.42
CA GLU A 157 -4.52 3.11 13.46
C GLU A 157 -3.29 2.55 12.71
N HIS A 158 -3.04 1.25 12.80
CA HIS A 158 -2.00 0.55 12.03
C HIS A 158 -2.48 0.06 10.66
N GLY A 159 -3.71 0.40 10.25
CA GLY A 159 -4.31 -0.06 9.00
C GLY A 159 -3.70 0.59 7.77
N ILE A 160 -3.72 -0.15 6.66
CA ILE A 160 -3.11 0.21 5.38
C ILE A 160 -4.16 0.19 4.29
N ILE A 161 -4.08 1.14 3.36
CA ILE A 161 -4.84 1.12 2.12
C ILE A 161 -3.89 0.95 0.92
N LEU A 162 -4.28 0.07 0.01
CA LEU A 162 -3.59 -0.29 -1.23
C LEU A 162 -4.54 0.03 -2.39
N ILE A 163 -4.14 0.92 -3.29
CA ILE A 163 -4.99 1.43 -4.36
C ILE A 163 -4.33 1.20 -5.71
N SER A 164 -4.91 0.32 -6.52
CA SER A 164 -4.48 0.10 -7.90
C SER A 164 -4.90 1.26 -8.80
N ILE A 165 -4.02 1.69 -9.70
CA ILE A 165 -4.29 2.75 -10.67
C ILE A 165 -3.29 2.68 -11.83
N ASP A 166 -3.61 3.30 -12.97
CA ASP A 166 -2.69 3.47 -14.09
C ASP A 166 -2.24 4.94 -14.27
N ASP A 167 -1.57 5.21 -15.39
CA ASP A 167 -1.03 6.55 -15.72
C ASP A 167 -2.10 7.63 -15.86
N ASN A 168 -3.38 7.29 -16.08
CA ASN A 168 -4.43 8.29 -16.29
C ASN A 168 -4.70 9.13 -15.03
N GLU A 169 -4.70 8.52 -13.84
CA GLU A 169 -5.07 9.21 -12.59
C GLU A 169 -4.08 9.02 -11.44
N VAL A 170 -2.91 8.39 -11.66
CA VAL A 170 -1.94 8.14 -10.57
C VAL A 170 -1.48 9.42 -9.88
N ALA A 171 -1.27 10.50 -10.63
CA ALA A 171 -0.81 11.77 -10.09
C ALA A 171 -1.89 12.42 -9.20
N GLN A 172 -3.12 12.48 -9.70
CA GLN A 172 -4.29 13.02 -9.02
C GLN A 172 -4.61 12.22 -7.75
N LEU A 173 -4.63 10.88 -7.88
CA LEU A 173 -4.87 9.97 -6.77
C LEU A 173 -3.82 10.12 -5.66
N LYS A 174 -2.54 10.25 -6.04
CA LYS A 174 -1.47 10.43 -5.06
C LYS A 174 -1.62 11.73 -4.29
N MET A 175 -1.94 12.83 -4.97
CA MET A 175 -2.17 14.12 -4.32
C MET A 175 -3.42 14.08 -3.42
N LEU A 176 -4.52 13.51 -3.90
CA LEU A 176 -5.74 13.34 -3.12
C LEU A 176 -5.51 12.46 -1.87
N SER A 177 -4.81 11.34 -2.03
CA SER A 177 -4.48 10.44 -0.92
C SER A 177 -3.57 11.13 0.09
N SER A 178 -2.59 11.92 -0.35
CA SER A 178 -1.73 12.71 0.53
C SER A 178 -2.51 13.77 1.32
N GLU A 179 -3.53 14.39 0.71
CA GLU A 179 -4.42 15.32 1.40
C GLU A 179 -5.27 14.61 2.48
N ILE A 180 -5.82 13.45 2.16
CA ILE A 180 -6.71 12.69 3.06
C ILE A 180 -5.93 11.98 4.16
N PHE A 181 -4.91 11.19 3.81
CA PHE A 181 -4.16 10.36 4.75
C PHE A 181 -3.02 11.13 5.42
N GLY A 182 -2.48 12.14 4.77
CA GLY A 182 -1.27 12.89 5.16
C GLY A 182 -0.04 12.42 4.38
N GLU A 183 0.80 13.35 3.93
CA GLU A 183 2.05 13.02 3.19
C GLU A 183 2.99 12.10 3.99
N ASN A 184 3.09 12.30 5.30
CA ASN A 184 3.94 11.51 6.18
C ASN A 184 3.46 10.05 6.32
N ASN A 185 2.22 9.76 5.94
CA ASN A 185 1.64 8.42 5.99
C ASN A 185 1.75 7.68 4.64
N TYR A 186 2.44 8.25 3.67
CA TYR A 186 2.77 7.57 2.43
C TYR A 186 3.80 6.48 2.67
N VAL A 187 3.43 5.21 2.42
CA VAL A 187 4.29 4.04 2.59
C VAL A 187 5.17 3.83 1.36
N GLY A 188 4.57 3.93 0.16
CA GLY A 188 5.28 3.73 -1.09
C GLY A 188 4.34 3.55 -2.28
N THR A 189 4.94 3.44 -3.46
CA THR A 189 4.23 3.04 -4.69
C THR A 189 4.88 1.79 -5.25
N ILE A 190 4.09 0.74 -5.45
CA ILE A 190 4.51 -0.46 -6.16
C ILE A 190 4.23 -0.25 -7.64
N VAL A 191 5.22 -0.54 -8.47
CA VAL A 191 5.10 -0.58 -9.93
C VAL A 191 4.98 -2.04 -10.32
N TRP A 192 3.77 -2.45 -10.71
CA TRP A 192 3.47 -3.83 -11.06
C TRP A 192 3.42 -4.01 -12.57
N LYS A 193 4.24 -4.90 -13.08
CA LYS A 193 4.23 -5.30 -14.48
C LYS A 193 3.01 -6.18 -14.77
N LYS A 194 2.01 -5.59 -15.44
CA LYS A 194 0.73 -6.23 -15.73
C LYS A 194 0.68 -7.08 -16.99
N LYS A 195 1.62 -6.85 -17.92
CA LYS A 195 1.72 -7.57 -19.20
C LYS A 195 3.16 -7.65 -19.71
N THR A 196 3.45 -8.64 -20.52
CA THR A 196 4.81 -8.88 -21.05
C THR A 196 5.21 -7.91 -22.15
N ASN A 197 4.26 -7.54 -23.02
CA ASN A 197 4.51 -6.74 -24.21
C ASN A 197 3.57 -5.54 -24.28
N GLY A 198 4.07 -4.44 -24.84
CA GLY A 198 3.34 -3.18 -24.94
C GLY A 198 2.28 -3.14 -26.03
N ASN A 199 2.19 -4.12 -26.93
CA ASN A 199 1.47 -4.01 -28.19
C ASN A 199 1.79 -2.65 -28.89
N ASN A 200 1.48 -2.45 -30.16
CA ASN A 200 1.79 -1.20 -30.88
C ASN A 200 0.85 -0.03 -30.48
N MET A 201 0.63 0.19 -29.18
CA MET A 201 -0.24 1.26 -28.67
C MET A 201 0.58 2.45 -28.21
N GLY A 202 0.46 3.59 -28.92
CA GLY A 202 1.12 4.84 -28.56
C GLY A 202 2.64 4.83 -28.74
N TRP A 203 3.29 5.91 -28.29
CA TRP A 203 4.75 6.11 -28.38
C TRP A 203 5.53 5.32 -27.33
N LEU A 204 4.97 5.18 -26.13
CA LEU A 204 5.51 4.41 -25.01
C LEU A 204 4.39 3.53 -24.44
N PRO A 205 4.23 2.29 -24.95
CA PRO A 205 3.12 1.43 -24.52
C PRO A 205 3.23 1.07 -23.04
N PRO A 206 2.24 1.39 -22.18
CA PRO A 206 2.29 1.07 -20.77
C PRO A 206 2.17 -0.44 -20.58
N VAL A 207 3.10 -1.02 -19.82
CA VAL A 207 3.13 -2.46 -19.47
C VAL A 207 2.91 -2.69 -17.99
N HIS A 208 2.67 -1.64 -17.23
CA HIS A 208 2.55 -1.65 -15.78
C HIS A 208 1.30 -0.91 -15.30
N ASP A 209 0.95 -1.15 -14.05
CA ASP A 209 0.06 -0.33 -13.23
C ASP A 209 0.81 0.03 -11.95
N TYR A 210 0.24 0.96 -11.19
CA TYR A 210 0.72 1.38 -9.89
C TYR A 210 -0.19 0.85 -8.79
N ILE A 211 0.39 0.61 -7.61
CA ILE A 211 -0.38 0.38 -6.39
C ILE A 211 0.13 1.38 -5.36
N LEU A 212 -0.68 2.37 -5.06
CA LEU A 212 -0.37 3.37 -4.04
C LEU A 212 -0.64 2.80 -2.67
N CYS A 213 0.33 2.91 -1.76
CA CYS A 213 0.24 2.42 -0.39
C CYS A 213 0.26 3.59 0.58
N TYR A 214 -0.78 3.71 1.40
CA TYR A 214 -0.88 4.67 2.50
C TYR A 214 -1.23 3.97 3.79
N ALA A 215 -0.63 4.42 4.89
CA ALA A 215 -1.03 4.04 6.23
C ALA A 215 -2.08 5.03 6.77
N LYS A 216 -2.90 4.62 7.73
CA LYS A 216 -3.66 5.58 8.52
C LYS A 216 -2.73 6.36 9.45
N ASN A 217 -1.79 5.66 10.12
CA ASN A 217 -0.72 6.23 10.91
C ASN A 217 0.55 5.38 10.75
N ILE A 218 1.56 5.90 10.04
CA ILE A 218 2.78 5.17 9.72
C ILE A 218 3.60 4.79 10.96
N GLU A 219 3.51 5.57 12.04
CA GLU A 219 4.21 5.30 13.30
C GLU A 219 3.64 4.08 14.05
N GLN A 220 2.43 3.65 13.70
CA GLN A 220 1.76 2.49 14.28
C GLN A 220 1.93 1.22 13.44
N ILE A 221 2.65 1.28 12.31
CA ILE A 221 2.93 0.10 11.50
C ILE A 221 4.11 -0.65 12.12
N TYR A 222 3.89 -1.92 12.45
CA TYR A 222 4.91 -2.74 13.08
C TYR A 222 5.83 -3.42 12.06
N ASP A 223 5.29 -3.97 10.97
CA ASP A 223 6.09 -4.68 9.97
C ASP A 223 5.35 -4.80 8.63
N ILE A 224 5.97 -4.27 7.57
CA ILE A 224 5.52 -4.46 6.18
C ILE A 224 6.56 -5.27 5.44
N GLY A 225 6.15 -6.42 4.90
CA GLY A 225 7.05 -7.30 4.16
C GLY A 225 6.47 -8.69 3.99
N LEU A 226 7.22 -9.56 3.36
CA LEU A 226 6.87 -10.97 3.17
C LEU A 226 7.63 -11.85 4.17
N GLU A 227 6.97 -12.86 4.69
CA GLU A 227 7.65 -13.89 5.47
C GLU A 227 8.71 -14.59 4.60
N VAL A 228 9.84 -14.89 5.21
CA VAL A 228 10.91 -15.61 4.52
C VAL A 228 10.61 -17.10 4.62
N GLY A 229 10.23 -17.72 3.51
CA GLY A 229 9.91 -19.13 3.46
C GLY A 229 11.12 -20.04 3.71
N GLU A 230 10.86 -21.27 4.18
CA GLU A 230 11.91 -22.27 4.45
C GLU A 230 12.79 -22.56 3.23
N GLU A 231 12.23 -22.58 2.03
CA GLU A 231 12.98 -22.77 0.79
C GLU A 231 13.98 -21.63 0.51
N GLU A 232 13.62 -20.38 0.81
CA GLU A 232 14.51 -19.23 0.65
C GLU A 232 15.61 -19.26 1.70
N ILE A 233 15.28 -19.69 2.92
CA ILE A 233 16.25 -19.93 3.99
C ILE A 233 17.23 -20.99 3.53
N ALA A 234 16.76 -22.14 3.03
CA ALA A 234 17.59 -23.25 2.58
C ALA A 234 18.52 -22.89 1.39
N LYS A 235 18.11 -21.97 0.52
CA LYS A 235 18.97 -21.48 -0.59
C LYS A 235 20.15 -20.65 -0.11
N ARG A 236 20.02 -19.94 0.99
CA ARG A 236 21.01 -18.95 1.46
C ARG A 236 21.76 -19.41 2.72
N TYR A 237 21.12 -20.24 3.53
CA TYR A 237 21.64 -20.71 4.80
C TYR A 237 21.75 -22.22 4.77
N SER A 238 22.85 -22.73 5.30
CA SER A 238 23.08 -24.19 5.44
C SER A 238 23.64 -24.46 6.82
N ASN A 239 23.56 -25.71 7.28
CA ASN A 239 24.16 -26.15 8.55
C ASN A 239 25.13 -27.31 8.34
N PRO A 240 26.29 -27.04 7.68
CA PRO A 240 27.23 -28.12 7.31
C PRO A 240 28.03 -28.69 8.48
N ASP A 241 27.94 -28.10 9.65
CA ASP A 241 28.67 -28.49 10.87
C ASP A 241 27.72 -28.82 12.03
N ASP A 242 26.44 -29.02 11.75
CA ASP A 242 25.39 -29.36 12.72
C ASP A 242 25.36 -28.43 13.94
N ASP A 243 25.59 -27.13 13.70
CA ASP A 243 25.55 -26.11 14.76
C ASP A 243 24.14 -26.08 15.40
N PRO A 244 24.04 -26.23 16.73
CA PRO A 244 22.75 -26.32 17.42
C PRO A 244 21.88 -25.05 17.28
N ARG A 245 22.47 -23.93 16.87
CA ARG A 245 21.76 -22.69 16.59
C ARG A 245 21.01 -22.70 15.27
N GLY A 246 21.25 -23.71 14.42
CA GLY A 246 20.58 -23.94 13.16
C GLY A 246 21.34 -23.42 11.93
N PRO A 247 20.66 -23.28 10.77
CA PRO A 247 21.30 -22.87 9.52
C PRO A 247 21.94 -21.48 9.59
N TRP A 248 23.10 -21.33 8.97
CA TRP A 248 23.88 -20.09 8.94
C TRP A 248 24.46 -19.80 7.55
N THR A 249 24.84 -18.54 7.34
CA THR A 249 25.64 -18.07 6.19
C THR A 249 26.87 -17.32 6.70
N THR A 250 27.83 -17.06 5.82
CA THR A 250 29.02 -16.28 6.18
C THR A 250 28.80 -14.79 5.93
N SER A 251 29.40 -13.96 6.78
CA SER A 251 29.51 -12.51 6.59
C SER A 251 30.95 -12.06 6.85
N ASP A 252 31.41 -11.06 6.10
CA ASP A 252 32.74 -10.46 6.28
C ASP A 252 32.84 -9.81 7.68
N LEU A 253 34.03 -9.95 8.29
CA LEU A 253 34.35 -9.32 9.57
C LEU A 253 34.90 -7.90 9.41
N SER A 254 35.11 -7.43 8.19
CA SER A 254 35.66 -6.11 7.90
C SER A 254 34.70 -5.21 7.12
N ALA A 255 34.78 -3.91 7.35
CA ALA A 255 33.97 -2.89 6.69
C ALA A 255 34.83 -1.68 6.30
N ASN A 256 34.31 -0.81 5.41
CA ASN A 256 35.03 0.36 4.90
C ASN A 256 34.96 1.60 5.83
N HIS A 257 34.15 1.53 6.90
CA HIS A 257 34.13 2.63 7.89
C HIS A 257 35.27 2.48 8.88
N VAL A 258 35.80 3.60 9.36
CA VAL A 258 36.86 3.62 10.36
C VAL A 258 36.45 2.84 11.61
N GLY A 259 37.32 1.93 12.04
CA GLY A 259 37.04 1.01 13.14
C GLY A 259 38.32 0.36 13.70
N PRO A 260 38.18 -0.70 14.50
CA PRO A 260 39.29 -1.39 15.10
C PRO A 260 40.23 -2.06 14.06
N SER A 261 41.53 -2.01 14.34
CA SER A 261 42.54 -2.74 13.56
C SER A 261 43.50 -3.41 14.51
N PHE A 262 43.46 -4.73 14.57
CA PHE A 262 44.29 -5.58 15.43
C PHE A 262 44.48 -6.96 14.78
N ALA A 263 45.40 -7.75 15.33
CA ALA A 263 45.68 -9.09 14.84
C ALA A 263 44.64 -10.10 15.36
N ILE A 264 43.96 -10.84 14.43
CA ILE A 264 43.13 -11.98 14.80
C ILE A 264 43.97 -13.27 14.66
N HIS A 265 44.09 -14.05 15.74
CA HIS A 265 44.79 -15.31 15.77
C HIS A 265 43.84 -16.48 15.60
N ASN A 266 44.15 -17.40 14.67
CA ASN A 266 43.44 -18.66 14.59
C ASN A 266 43.94 -19.58 15.73
N PRO A 267 43.08 -19.99 16.67
CA PRO A 267 43.51 -20.77 17.82
C PRO A 267 43.97 -22.20 17.46
N LYS A 268 43.59 -22.70 16.26
CA LYS A 268 43.94 -24.04 15.82
C LYS A 268 45.28 -24.11 15.07
N THR A 269 45.59 -23.08 14.29
CA THR A 269 46.79 -23.09 13.41
C THR A 269 47.83 -22.09 13.81
N GLY A 270 47.50 -21.13 14.70
CA GLY A 270 48.37 -20.00 15.06
C GLY A 270 48.51 -18.92 13.99
N GLN A 271 47.81 -19.06 12.84
CA GLN A 271 47.89 -18.09 11.76
C GLN A 271 47.28 -16.75 12.18
N ILE A 272 47.90 -15.66 11.72
CA ILE A 272 47.55 -14.30 12.08
C ILE A 272 46.91 -13.62 10.88
N PHE A 273 45.82 -12.88 11.12
CA PHE A 273 45.07 -12.11 10.11
C PHE A 273 44.88 -10.68 10.54
N TYR A 274 45.09 -9.77 9.60
CA TYR A 274 44.79 -8.35 9.72
C TYR A 274 43.65 -7.94 8.81
N PRO A 275 42.95 -6.81 9.08
CA PRO A 275 41.94 -6.34 8.13
C PRO A 275 42.63 -5.99 6.80
N PRO A 276 41.94 -6.11 5.66
CA PRO A 276 42.44 -5.66 4.37
C PRO A 276 42.82 -4.18 4.39
N GLU A 277 43.71 -3.77 3.50
CA GLU A 277 44.06 -2.37 3.31
C GLU A 277 42.79 -1.51 3.06
N GLY A 278 42.65 -0.41 3.78
CA GLY A 278 41.49 0.46 3.72
C GLY A 278 40.22 -0.07 4.41
N ARG A 279 40.29 -1.22 5.09
CA ARG A 279 39.17 -1.79 5.84
C ARG A 279 39.51 -1.96 7.33
N TYR A 280 38.50 -2.06 8.15
CA TYR A 280 38.61 -2.18 9.61
C TYR A 280 37.71 -3.32 10.10
N TRP A 281 38.06 -3.91 11.25
CA TRP A 281 37.18 -4.93 11.83
C TRP A 281 35.87 -4.31 12.32
N VAL A 282 34.78 -5.06 12.14
CA VAL A 282 33.43 -4.63 12.58
C VAL A 282 33.30 -4.67 14.09
N PHE A 283 34.06 -5.58 14.76
CA PHE A 283 34.02 -5.79 16.20
C PHE A 283 35.33 -5.41 16.85
N ASN A 284 35.28 -5.05 18.13
CA ASN A 284 36.48 -4.85 18.94
C ASN A 284 37.12 -6.21 19.30
N GLU A 285 38.34 -6.18 19.78
CA GLU A 285 39.15 -7.38 20.04
C GLU A 285 38.46 -8.33 21.04
N LYS A 286 37.88 -7.82 22.13
CA LYS A 286 37.17 -8.62 23.14
C LYS A 286 35.99 -9.38 22.54
N GLU A 287 35.22 -8.70 21.68
CA GLU A 287 34.07 -9.32 21.02
C GLU A 287 34.51 -10.37 19.99
N VAL A 288 35.62 -10.13 19.28
CA VAL A 288 36.17 -11.12 18.33
C VAL A 288 36.65 -12.38 19.07
N ILE A 289 37.36 -12.25 20.20
CA ILE A 289 37.79 -13.40 21.02
C ILE A 289 36.57 -14.21 21.46
N LYS A 290 35.57 -13.55 22.05
CA LYS A 290 34.34 -14.19 22.48
C LYS A 290 33.63 -14.93 21.33
N ARG A 291 33.58 -14.34 20.14
CA ARG A 291 32.97 -14.96 18.96
C ARG A 291 33.77 -16.13 18.39
N ILE A 292 35.09 -16.13 18.58
CA ILE A 292 35.96 -17.29 18.24
C ILE A 292 35.67 -18.45 19.22
N GLU A 293 35.62 -18.18 20.50
CA GLU A 293 35.31 -19.18 21.57
C GLU A 293 33.91 -19.74 21.36
N ASP A 294 32.94 -18.93 20.98
CA ASP A 294 31.57 -19.33 20.68
C ASP A 294 31.41 -20.05 19.31
N GLY A 295 32.52 -20.26 18.58
CA GLY A 295 32.51 -20.89 17.26
C GLY A 295 31.79 -20.10 16.17
N ARG A 296 31.55 -18.79 16.40
CA ARG A 296 30.92 -17.90 15.43
C ARG A 296 31.88 -17.37 14.37
N ILE A 297 33.17 -17.27 14.69
CA ILE A 297 34.20 -16.90 13.71
C ILE A 297 34.88 -18.20 13.22
N ILE A 298 34.89 -18.36 11.91
CA ILE A 298 35.49 -19.51 11.23
C ILE A 298 36.58 -19.08 10.27
N PHE A 299 37.61 -19.92 10.09
CA PHE A 299 38.80 -19.67 9.29
C PHE A 299 38.86 -20.56 8.02
N GLY A 300 37.69 -20.94 7.50
CA GLY A 300 37.55 -21.92 6.41
C GLY A 300 37.88 -23.36 6.86
N LYS A 301 37.71 -24.32 5.94
CA LYS A 301 37.90 -25.74 6.25
C LYS A 301 39.35 -26.09 6.62
N SER A 302 40.35 -25.46 5.97
CA SER A 302 41.77 -25.67 6.24
C SER A 302 42.29 -24.84 7.42
N GLY A 303 41.52 -23.92 7.96
CA GLY A 303 41.97 -22.99 8.99
C GLY A 303 42.91 -21.87 8.49
N THR A 304 43.12 -21.77 7.18
CA THR A 304 44.03 -20.79 6.56
C THR A 304 43.31 -19.68 5.80
N ALA A 305 42.00 -19.79 5.68
CA ALA A 305 41.21 -18.76 5.04
C ALA A 305 40.98 -17.54 5.98
N ARG A 306 40.80 -16.36 5.37
CA ARG A 306 40.47 -15.15 6.11
C ARG A 306 39.25 -15.42 7.03
N PRO A 307 39.27 -14.88 8.26
CA PRO A 307 38.20 -15.05 9.20
C PRO A 307 36.91 -14.42 8.69
N VAL A 308 35.82 -15.18 8.77
CA VAL A 308 34.45 -14.73 8.50
C VAL A 308 33.56 -15.15 9.67
N GLN A 309 32.43 -14.46 9.85
CA GLN A 309 31.48 -14.84 10.90
C GLN A 309 30.32 -15.65 10.35
N LYS A 310 29.85 -16.59 11.16
CA LYS A 310 28.55 -17.22 10.99
C LYS A 310 27.45 -16.23 11.38
N VAL A 311 26.47 -16.09 10.52
CA VAL A 311 25.22 -15.34 10.77
C VAL A 311 24.09 -16.33 10.64
N PHE A 312 23.41 -16.59 11.75
CA PHE A 312 22.35 -17.59 11.82
C PHE A 312 21.04 -17.03 11.21
N ALA A 313 20.32 -17.90 10.51
CA ALA A 313 19.03 -17.55 9.91
C ALA A 313 18.07 -16.97 10.96
N LYS A 314 17.94 -17.61 12.11
CA LYS A 314 17.09 -17.16 13.23
C LYS A 314 17.44 -15.78 13.80
N GLU A 315 18.68 -15.33 13.64
CA GLU A 315 19.12 -14.02 14.14
C GLU A 315 18.93 -12.90 13.13
N ARG A 316 18.90 -13.23 11.84
CA ARG A 316 18.75 -12.25 10.77
C ARG A 316 17.34 -12.14 10.20
N ILE A 317 16.59 -13.22 10.30
CA ILE A 317 15.18 -13.26 9.88
C ILE A 317 14.35 -12.95 11.13
N ILE A 318 14.47 -11.72 11.61
CA ILE A 318 13.57 -11.16 12.62
C ILE A 318 12.56 -10.30 11.86
N GLY A 319 11.31 -10.77 11.79
CA GLY A 319 10.25 -10.10 11.07
C GLY A 319 10.20 -10.39 9.56
N LYS A 320 9.35 -9.67 8.86
CA LYS A 320 9.11 -9.81 7.43
C LYS A 320 10.26 -9.19 6.61
N ARG A 321 10.63 -9.83 5.50
CA ARG A 321 11.57 -9.23 4.54
C ARG A 321 10.88 -8.07 3.81
N LYS A 322 11.53 -6.90 3.79
CA LYS A 322 11.05 -5.76 3.02
C LYS A 322 10.89 -6.13 1.54
N VAL A 323 9.82 -5.65 0.95
CA VAL A 323 9.48 -5.87 -0.45
C VAL A 323 9.94 -4.66 -1.25
N GLU A 324 10.55 -4.90 -2.41
CA GLU A 324 10.93 -3.86 -3.33
C GLU A 324 9.69 -3.28 -4.03
N SER A 325 9.80 -2.06 -4.52
CA SER A 325 8.69 -1.37 -5.20
C SER A 325 8.49 -1.80 -6.66
N TRP A 326 9.42 -2.56 -7.25
CA TRP A 326 9.34 -3.06 -8.62
C TRP A 326 8.92 -4.53 -8.63
N TRP A 327 7.74 -4.81 -9.20
CA TRP A 327 7.13 -6.14 -9.25
C TRP A 327 6.97 -6.62 -10.69
N ASP A 328 8.00 -7.22 -11.26
CA ASP A 328 7.98 -7.87 -12.58
C ASP A 328 7.93 -9.40 -12.50
N ASP A 329 8.01 -9.95 -11.28
CA ASP A 329 7.99 -11.36 -10.92
C ASP A 329 6.62 -11.85 -10.41
N CYS A 330 5.62 -10.97 -10.42
CA CYS A 330 4.25 -11.30 -10.01
C CYS A 330 3.39 -11.74 -11.22
N ALA A 331 2.19 -12.28 -10.93
CA ALA A 331 1.23 -12.68 -11.95
C ALA A 331 0.82 -11.51 -12.86
N LEU A 332 0.48 -11.82 -14.10
CA LEU A 332 0.05 -10.87 -15.14
C LEU A 332 -1.48 -10.84 -15.27
N ASN A 333 -2.01 -9.82 -15.96
CA ASN A 333 -3.45 -9.74 -16.27
C ASN A 333 -3.96 -10.97 -17.06
N SER A 334 -3.10 -11.57 -17.90
CA SER A 334 -3.43 -12.81 -18.62
C SER A 334 -3.67 -14.00 -17.68
N ASP A 335 -3.05 -13.99 -16.51
CA ASP A 335 -3.22 -15.08 -15.54
C ASP A 335 -4.57 -14.96 -14.84
N ALA A 336 -5.03 -13.74 -14.52
CA ALA A 336 -6.38 -13.51 -14.02
C ALA A 336 -7.48 -14.02 -14.98
N THR A 337 -7.29 -13.80 -16.28
CA THR A 337 -8.23 -14.33 -17.30
C THR A 337 -8.24 -15.85 -17.34
N LYS A 338 -7.08 -16.51 -17.17
CA LYS A 338 -6.99 -17.96 -17.07
C LYS A 338 -7.63 -18.49 -15.79
N GLU A 339 -7.45 -17.81 -14.66
CA GLU A 339 -8.08 -18.13 -13.36
C GLU A 339 -9.61 -18.12 -13.49
N LEU A 340 -10.20 -17.04 -14.00
CA LEU A 340 -11.64 -16.97 -14.21
C LEU A 340 -12.15 -18.04 -15.18
N LYS A 341 -11.42 -18.30 -16.27
CA LYS A 341 -11.77 -19.37 -17.19
C LYS A 341 -11.73 -20.74 -16.53
N SER A 342 -10.78 -20.97 -15.63
CA SER A 342 -10.69 -22.24 -14.88
C SER A 342 -11.88 -22.43 -13.92
N ILE A 343 -12.33 -21.34 -13.29
CA ILE A 343 -13.44 -21.35 -12.32
C ILE A 343 -14.79 -21.50 -13.04
N PHE A 344 -15.04 -20.69 -14.07
CA PHE A 344 -16.36 -20.55 -14.69
C PHE A 344 -16.50 -21.31 -16.01
N GLY A 345 -15.42 -21.90 -16.55
CA GLY A 345 -15.43 -22.55 -17.86
C GLY A 345 -15.53 -21.59 -19.07
N ILE A 346 -15.69 -20.28 -18.83
CA ILE A 346 -15.92 -19.24 -19.84
C ILE A 346 -14.81 -18.18 -19.75
N ALA A 347 -14.26 -17.77 -20.91
CA ALA A 347 -13.07 -16.86 -20.92
C ALA A 347 -13.40 -15.38 -20.68
N LYS A 348 -14.66 -14.96 -20.79
CA LYS A 348 -15.06 -13.54 -20.68
C LYS A 348 -16.22 -13.35 -19.70
N VAL A 349 -16.02 -13.77 -18.47
CA VAL A 349 -17.01 -13.54 -17.38
C VAL A 349 -16.93 -12.11 -16.88
N PHE A 350 -15.73 -11.57 -16.81
CA PHE A 350 -15.49 -10.22 -16.32
C PHE A 350 -14.43 -9.52 -17.17
N THR A 351 -14.54 -8.19 -17.28
CA THR A 351 -13.60 -7.37 -18.05
C THR A 351 -12.50 -6.87 -17.12
N HIS A 352 -11.23 -7.12 -17.48
CA HIS A 352 -10.05 -6.66 -16.73
C HIS A 352 -9.96 -7.15 -15.26
N PRO A 353 -10.07 -8.47 -14.99
CA PRO A 353 -9.87 -8.98 -13.62
C PRO A 353 -8.44 -8.81 -13.17
N LYS A 354 -8.23 -8.61 -11.86
CA LYS A 354 -6.89 -8.68 -11.24
C LYS A 354 -6.54 -10.13 -10.91
N PRO A 355 -5.25 -10.53 -11.00
CA PRO A 355 -4.85 -11.89 -10.63
C PRO A 355 -4.85 -12.10 -9.11
N SER A 356 -5.37 -13.24 -8.64
CA SER A 356 -5.43 -13.58 -7.21
C SER A 356 -4.06 -13.57 -6.54
N LYS A 357 -3.01 -14.01 -7.24
CA LYS A 357 -1.62 -14.00 -6.76
C LYS A 357 -1.10 -12.60 -6.44
N LEU A 358 -1.52 -11.57 -7.18
CA LEU A 358 -1.16 -10.19 -6.87
C LEU A 358 -1.79 -9.76 -5.54
N ILE A 359 -3.09 -10.03 -5.38
CA ILE A 359 -3.81 -9.65 -4.17
C ILE A 359 -3.29 -10.42 -2.95
N LYS A 360 -3.04 -11.72 -3.09
CA LYS A 360 -2.41 -12.52 -2.02
C LYS A 360 -1.09 -11.91 -1.55
N ARG A 361 -0.18 -11.60 -2.48
CA ARG A 361 1.12 -10.99 -2.15
C ARG A 361 0.95 -9.63 -1.45
N LEU A 362 -0.04 -8.83 -1.84
CA LEU A 362 -0.37 -7.56 -1.18
C LEU A 362 -0.88 -7.77 0.24
N LEU A 363 -1.75 -8.75 0.46
CA LEU A 363 -2.29 -9.08 1.78
C LEU A 363 -1.21 -9.66 2.70
N GLU A 364 -0.44 -10.64 2.24
CA GLU A 364 0.69 -11.23 2.99
C GLU A 364 1.72 -10.17 3.42
N MET A 365 1.96 -9.16 2.55
CA MET A 365 2.87 -8.07 2.84
C MET A 365 2.33 -7.14 3.93
N SER A 366 1.03 -6.89 3.95
CA SER A 366 0.42 -5.75 4.65
C SER A 366 -0.37 -6.11 5.91
N CYS A 367 -0.67 -7.38 6.15
CA CYS A 367 -1.44 -7.79 7.32
C CYS A 367 -1.07 -9.17 7.84
N ASP A 368 -1.64 -9.52 8.99
CA ASP A 368 -1.53 -10.82 9.64
C ASP A 368 -2.77 -11.70 9.36
N LYS A 369 -2.71 -12.98 9.75
CA LYS A 369 -3.75 -13.98 9.47
C LYS A 369 -5.13 -13.67 10.02
N ASN A 370 -5.22 -12.87 11.10
CA ASN A 370 -6.50 -12.50 11.72
C ASN A 370 -7.00 -11.11 11.29
N ALA A 371 -6.50 -10.60 10.17
CA ALA A 371 -6.84 -9.29 9.67
C ALA A 371 -8.22 -9.24 9.03
N ILE A 372 -8.92 -8.12 9.20
CA ILE A 372 -10.13 -7.82 8.46
C ILE A 372 -9.75 -7.03 7.21
N VAL A 373 -10.07 -7.60 6.05
CA VAL A 373 -9.82 -7.03 4.72
C VAL A 373 -11.11 -6.45 4.16
N LEU A 374 -11.04 -5.24 3.60
CA LEU A 374 -12.15 -4.59 2.92
C LEU A 374 -11.77 -4.27 1.48
N ASP A 375 -12.66 -4.60 0.54
CA ASP A 375 -12.62 -4.16 -0.84
C ASP A 375 -13.99 -3.58 -1.21
N PHE A 376 -14.04 -2.30 -1.51
CA PHE A 376 -15.30 -1.62 -1.90
C PHE A 376 -15.39 -1.33 -3.40
N PHE A 377 -14.51 -1.94 -4.20
CA PHE A 377 -14.59 -2.04 -5.65
C PHE A 377 -14.44 -3.51 -6.05
N ALA A 378 -15.32 -4.35 -5.57
CA ALA A 378 -15.20 -5.81 -5.59
C ALA A 378 -14.88 -6.43 -6.97
N GLY A 379 -15.28 -5.80 -8.07
CA GLY A 379 -14.97 -6.24 -9.42
C GLY A 379 -15.42 -7.68 -9.67
N SER A 380 -14.44 -8.54 -9.99
CA SER A 380 -14.67 -9.98 -10.18
C SER A 380 -14.62 -10.81 -8.88
N GLY A 381 -14.51 -10.16 -7.71
CA GLY A 381 -14.37 -10.85 -6.42
C GLY A 381 -12.97 -11.38 -6.12
N THR A 382 -11.95 -10.90 -6.83
CA THR A 382 -10.57 -11.41 -6.69
C THR A 382 -10.02 -11.26 -5.27
N THR A 383 -10.38 -10.20 -4.56
CA THR A 383 -9.96 -10.01 -3.16
C THR A 383 -10.56 -11.07 -2.25
N ALA A 384 -11.84 -11.38 -2.42
CA ALA A 384 -12.49 -12.46 -1.68
C ALA A 384 -11.85 -13.82 -2.00
N GLN A 385 -11.58 -14.12 -3.27
CA GLN A 385 -10.84 -15.32 -3.68
C GLN A 385 -9.47 -15.40 -2.99
N ALA A 386 -8.71 -14.32 -3.01
CA ALA A 386 -7.37 -14.28 -2.39
C ALA A 386 -7.43 -14.56 -0.88
N VAL A 387 -8.41 -13.97 -0.17
CA VAL A 387 -8.63 -14.22 1.26
C VAL A 387 -8.97 -15.68 1.52
N LEU A 388 -9.91 -16.25 0.75
CA LEU A 388 -10.28 -17.67 0.90
C LEU A 388 -9.12 -18.62 0.63
N GLU A 389 -8.26 -18.31 -0.36
CA GLU A 389 -7.07 -19.11 -0.66
C GLU A 389 -5.95 -18.97 0.39
N LEU A 390 -5.86 -17.83 1.09
CA LEU A 390 -4.91 -17.63 2.18
C LEU A 390 -5.37 -18.28 3.49
N ASN A 391 -6.65 -18.56 3.64
CA ASN A 391 -7.23 -19.22 4.81
C ASN A 391 -7.19 -20.76 4.70
N GLN A 392 -6.85 -21.33 3.54
CA GLN A 392 -6.66 -22.77 3.33
C GLN A 392 -5.29 -23.24 3.84
#